data_27a367f27ef07d8736af957dcbc2afdf
#
_entry.id   27a367f27ef07d8736af957dcbc2afdf
#
_cell.length_a   1.000
_cell.length_b   1.000
_cell.length_c   1.000
_cell.angle_alpha   90.00
_cell.angle_beta   90.00
_cell.angle_gamma   90.00
#
_symmetry.space_group_name_H-M   'P 1'
#
loop_
_entity.id
_entity.type
_entity.pdbx_description
1 polymer ?
#
loop_
_entity_poly.entity_id
_entity_poly.type
_entity_poly.pdbx_seq_one_letter_code
_entity_poly.pdbx_strand_id
1 'polypeptide(L)'
;RSRGFNVTMLTLQNEPKAVQTWDSCIYTAQEEKVFLRDYVWPSLAEHNLTDIGIYIWDHNKERALEWAETIIDAETDHMVAGIAFHWYSGDHFEALRMLRERFPKKKLLLSEACIEFSKYSAEDNLANAQKYAHDIIGNLNEGMSVFLDWNLVLDELGGPNHVKNFCDAPYLFD
;
A
#
# COMPACT_ATOMS: atom_id res chain seq x y z
N ARG A 1 -8.41 -0.62 19.26
CA ARG A 1 -7.77 -1.34 20.39
C ARG A 1 -8.76 -1.59 21.54
N SER A 2 -9.62 -0.64 21.88
CA SER A 2 -10.64 -0.81 22.96
C SER A 2 -11.62 -1.98 22.72
N ARG A 3 -11.74 -2.45 21.48
CA ARG A 3 -12.56 -3.61 21.09
C ARG A 3 -11.75 -4.91 20.93
N GLY A 4 -10.49 -4.96 21.39
CA GLY A 4 -9.62 -6.13 21.30
C GLY A 4 -8.84 -6.28 20.01
N PHE A 5 -8.99 -5.36 19.04
CA PHE A 5 -8.19 -5.38 17.81
C PHE A 5 -6.81 -4.79 18.05
N ASN A 6 -5.77 -5.53 17.67
CA ASN A 6 -4.39 -5.05 17.75
C ASN A 6 -4.00 -4.33 16.45
N VAL A 7 -4.37 -3.05 16.34
CA VAL A 7 -3.94 -2.21 15.21
C VAL A 7 -2.47 -1.84 15.41
N THR A 8 -1.62 -2.27 14.49
CA THR A 8 -0.15 -2.10 14.54
C THR A 8 0.41 -1.23 13.43
N MET A 9 -0.34 -1.05 12.35
CA MET A 9 0.09 -0.29 11.17
C MET A 9 -1.08 0.53 10.61
N LEU A 10 -0.77 1.64 9.96
CA LEU A 10 -1.70 2.43 9.16
C LEU A 10 -0.96 3.11 8.01
N THR A 11 -1.67 3.43 6.94
CA THR A 11 -1.22 4.33 5.87
C THR A 11 -1.96 5.66 5.98
N LEU A 12 -1.41 6.72 5.37
CA LEU A 12 -1.96 8.07 5.49
C LEU A 12 -3.09 8.32 4.49
N GLN A 13 -2.90 7.89 3.24
CA GLN A 13 -3.83 8.09 2.14
C GLN A 13 -3.63 7.00 1.10
N ASN A 14 -4.72 6.32 0.73
CA ASN A 14 -4.71 5.39 -0.38
C ASN A 14 -4.52 6.13 -1.70
N GLU A 15 -3.57 5.70 -2.51
CA GLU A 15 -3.32 6.16 -3.87
C GLU A 15 -3.33 7.69 -4.04
N PRO A 16 -2.46 8.44 -3.34
CA PRO A 16 -2.53 9.91 -3.26
C PRO A 16 -2.32 10.63 -4.61
N LYS A 17 -2.00 9.93 -5.68
CA LYS A 17 -1.86 10.49 -7.02
C LYS A 17 -2.94 10.05 -8.01
N ALA A 18 -3.90 9.24 -7.57
CA ALA A 18 -4.94 8.72 -8.43
C ALA A 18 -6.27 9.47 -8.25
N VAL A 19 -6.90 9.82 -9.37
CA VAL A 19 -8.30 10.22 -9.43
C VAL A 19 -9.09 9.02 -9.95
N GLN A 20 -9.84 8.39 -9.07
CA GLN A 20 -10.57 7.18 -9.37
C GLN A 20 -12.06 7.45 -9.62
N THR A 21 -12.82 6.42 -10.01
CA THR A 21 -14.29 6.46 -10.11
C THR A 21 -14.98 6.24 -8.76
N TRP A 22 -14.22 5.93 -7.73
CA TRP A 22 -14.61 5.81 -6.32
C TRP A 22 -14.00 6.94 -5.50
N ASP A 23 -14.30 6.97 -4.20
CA ASP A 23 -13.79 7.98 -3.28
C ASP A 23 -12.26 8.00 -3.29
N SER A 24 -11.69 9.15 -3.64
CA SER A 24 -10.24 9.37 -3.74
C SER A 24 -9.87 10.77 -3.27
N CYS A 25 -8.63 10.94 -2.80
CA CYS A 25 -8.12 12.23 -2.37
C CYS A 25 -6.68 12.40 -2.83
N ILE A 26 -6.43 13.47 -3.59
CA ILE A 26 -5.10 13.76 -4.12
C ILE A 26 -4.28 14.51 -3.06
N TYR A 27 -3.04 14.05 -2.89
CA TYR A 27 -1.98 14.74 -2.16
C TYR A 27 -0.77 14.95 -3.08
N THR A 28 -0.02 15.99 -2.82
CA THR A 28 1.40 16.06 -3.14
C THR A 28 2.20 15.40 -2.01
N ALA A 29 3.44 14.98 -2.28
CA ALA A 29 4.30 14.45 -1.22
C ALA A 29 4.52 15.46 -0.08
N GLN A 30 4.56 16.75 -0.41
CA GLN A 30 4.68 17.81 0.59
C GLN A 30 3.43 17.95 1.46
N GLU A 31 2.25 17.83 0.89
CA GLU A 31 0.99 17.87 1.65
C GLU A 31 0.86 16.63 2.55
N GLU A 32 1.25 15.44 2.07
CA GLU A 32 1.27 14.23 2.89
C GLU A 32 2.26 14.37 4.06
N LYS A 33 3.45 14.95 3.82
CA LYS A 33 4.42 15.26 4.87
C LYS A 33 3.85 16.20 5.94
N VAL A 34 3.19 17.28 5.52
CA VAL A 34 2.54 18.23 6.43
C VAL A 34 1.43 17.56 7.22
N PHE A 35 0.61 16.72 6.56
CA PHE A 35 -0.45 15.96 7.21
C PHE A 35 0.10 15.00 8.26
N LEU A 36 1.17 14.27 7.94
CA LEU A 36 1.86 13.40 8.89
C LEU A 36 2.36 14.19 10.11
N ARG A 37 3.15 15.22 9.85
CA ARG A 37 3.90 15.96 10.88
C ARG A 37 3.01 16.78 11.80
N ASP A 38 2.05 17.51 11.22
CA ASP A 38 1.32 18.55 11.92
C ASP A 38 -0.04 18.05 12.46
N TYR A 39 -0.55 16.93 11.95
CA TYR A 39 -1.88 16.44 12.34
C TYR A 39 -1.86 15.00 12.85
N VAL A 40 -1.36 14.06 12.06
CA VAL A 40 -1.47 12.61 12.41
C VAL A 40 -0.57 12.27 13.60
N TRP A 41 0.71 12.62 13.51
CA TRP A 41 1.66 12.28 14.58
C TRP A 41 1.32 12.94 15.92
N PRO A 42 1.00 14.25 16.00
CA PRO A 42 0.55 14.84 17.26
C PRO A 42 -0.70 14.19 17.84
N SER A 43 -1.68 13.85 16.99
CA SER A 43 -2.89 13.16 17.43
C SER A 43 -2.59 11.77 18.02
N LEU A 44 -1.71 10.99 17.36
CA LEU A 44 -1.28 9.69 17.89
C LEU A 44 -0.53 9.85 19.23
N ALA A 45 0.31 10.88 19.36
CA ALA A 45 1.04 11.16 20.59
C ALA A 45 0.11 11.53 21.73
N GLU A 46 -0.88 12.38 21.50
CA GLU A 46 -1.90 12.75 22.49
C GLU A 46 -2.66 11.55 23.03
N HIS A 47 -2.89 10.54 22.15
CA HIS A 47 -3.63 9.34 22.52
C HIS A 47 -2.74 8.15 22.95
N ASN A 48 -1.43 8.35 23.11
CA ASN A 48 -0.44 7.30 23.44
C ASN A 48 -0.46 6.14 22.41
N LEU A 49 -0.53 6.46 21.12
CA LEU A 49 -0.61 5.51 19.99
C LEU A 49 0.60 5.60 19.04
N THR A 50 1.71 6.19 19.48
CA THR A 50 2.93 6.32 18.66
C THR A 50 3.66 5.00 18.40
N ASP A 51 3.20 3.91 18.99
CA ASP A 51 3.63 2.54 18.70
C ASP A 51 2.96 1.96 17.44
N ILE A 52 1.97 2.65 16.85
CA ILE A 52 1.40 2.29 15.55
C ILE A 52 2.39 2.75 14.46
N GLY A 53 2.87 1.80 13.66
CA GLY A 53 3.75 2.10 12.53
C GLY A 53 3.01 2.85 11.41
N ILE A 54 3.51 4.03 11.05
CA ILE A 54 2.95 4.79 9.92
C ILE A 54 3.73 4.45 8.66
N TYR A 55 3.01 4.11 7.59
CA TYR A 55 3.54 3.87 6.27
C TYR A 55 3.05 4.95 5.32
N ILE A 56 3.97 5.49 4.54
CA ILE A 56 3.74 6.58 3.58
C ILE A 56 3.58 6.05 2.17
N TRP A 57 3.12 6.86 1.24
CA TRP A 57 2.93 6.61 -0.18
C TRP A 57 1.67 5.80 -0.48
N ASP A 58 1.62 4.51 -0.20
CA ASP A 58 0.45 3.65 -0.40
C ASP A 58 -0.09 3.69 -1.85
N HIS A 59 0.81 3.57 -2.84
CA HIS A 59 0.51 3.62 -4.26
C HIS A 59 1.57 2.85 -5.07
N ASN A 60 1.49 2.84 -6.40
CA ASN A 60 2.35 2.06 -7.28
C ASN A 60 3.86 2.34 -7.12
N LYS A 61 4.67 1.31 -7.33
CA LYS A 61 6.12 1.27 -6.99
C LYS A 61 6.96 2.38 -7.62
N GLU A 62 6.68 2.76 -8.87
CA GLU A 62 7.56 3.59 -9.70
C GLU A 62 7.90 4.96 -9.13
N ARG A 63 7.08 5.53 -8.28
CA ARG A 63 7.30 6.85 -7.67
C ARG A 63 7.53 6.82 -6.16
N ALA A 64 7.63 5.63 -5.58
CA ALA A 64 7.77 5.47 -4.14
C ALA A 64 9.03 6.14 -3.58
N LEU A 65 10.15 6.10 -4.32
CA LEU A 65 11.40 6.75 -3.91
C LEU A 65 11.27 8.28 -3.85
N GLU A 66 10.73 8.90 -4.90
CA GLU A 66 10.49 10.36 -4.95
C GLU A 66 9.65 10.83 -3.76
N TRP A 67 8.61 10.05 -3.44
CA TRP A 67 7.72 10.35 -2.33
C TRP A 67 8.42 10.22 -0.99
N ALA A 68 9.14 9.13 -0.79
CA ALA A 68 9.89 8.88 0.43
C ALA A 68 10.97 9.93 0.68
N GLU A 69 11.71 10.36 -0.36
CA GLU A 69 12.75 11.41 -0.25
C GLU A 69 12.16 12.78 0.12
N THR A 70 10.91 13.05 -0.27
CA THR A 70 10.22 14.29 0.08
C THR A 70 9.72 14.27 1.53
N ILE A 71 9.21 13.13 1.99
CA ILE A 71 8.56 13.02 3.30
C ILE A 71 9.57 12.75 4.40
N ILE A 72 10.53 11.86 4.16
CA ILE A 72 11.47 11.39 5.20
C ILE A 72 12.69 12.31 5.27
N ASP A 73 12.75 13.10 6.32
CA ASP A 73 13.90 13.94 6.66
C ASP A 73 14.18 13.93 8.17
N ALA A 74 15.03 14.85 8.64
CA ALA A 74 15.41 14.91 10.05
C ALA A 74 14.21 15.17 11.01
N GLU A 75 13.14 15.79 10.53
CA GLU A 75 11.95 16.06 11.35
C GLU A 75 11.00 14.85 11.40
N THR A 76 10.84 14.14 10.29
CA THR A 76 9.78 13.12 10.10
C THR A 76 10.28 11.69 10.13
N ASP A 77 11.59 11.45 10.06
CA ASP A 77 12.16 10.08 10.03
C ASP A 77 11.62 9.21 11.16
N HIS A 78 11.57 9.73 12.38
CA HIS A 78 11.10 8.97 13.55
C HIS A 78 9.58 8.66 13.52
N MET A 79 8.81 9.35 12.68
CA MET A 79 7.36 9.17 12.53
C MET A 79 7.02 8.08 11.52
N VAL A 80 7.94 7.75 10.60
CA VAL A 80 7.73 6.83 9.49
C VAL A 80 8.30 5.45 9.80
N ALA A 81 7.47 4.44 9.84
CA ALA A 81 7.87 3.04 10.01
C ALA A 81 8.33 2.39 8.70
N GLY A 82 7.75 2.81 7.59
CA GLY A 82 8.05 2.24 6.28
C GLY A 82 7.32 2.89 5.12
N ILE A 83 7.49 2.29 3.95
CA ILE A 83 6.86 2.71 2.71
C ILE A 83 5.91 1.59 2.27
N ALA A 84 4.65 1.96 2.06
CA ALA A 84 3.64 1.09 1.49
C ALA A 84 3.60 1.26 -0.03
N PHE A 85 3.35 0.19 -0.77
CA PHE A 85 3.27 0.24 -2.22
C PHE A 85 2.26 -0.76 -2.79
N HIS A 86 1.82 -0.49 -4.04
CA HIS A 86 0.90 -1.32 -4.83
C HIS A 86 1.61 -1.89 -6.06
N TRP A 87 0.98 -2.83 -6.76
CA TRP A 87 1.58 -3.55 -7.88
C TRP A 87 1.08 -3.14 -9.27
N TYR A 88 0.10 -2.23 -9.38
CA TYR A 88 -0.69 -2.03 -10.59
C TYR A 88 0.04 -1.38 -11.77
N SER A 89 1.21 -0.79 -11.56
CA SER A 89 2.02 -0.17 -12.63
C SER A 89 3.05 -1.12 -13.25
N GLY A 90 3.21 -2.32 -12.70
CA GLY A 90 4.20 -3.31 -13.15
C GLY A 90 5.34 -3.54 -12.16
N ASP A 91 6.41 -4.17 -12.62
CA ASP A 91 7.47 -4.73 -11.79
C ASP A 91 8.19 -3.70 -10.93
N HIS A 92 8.80 -2.70 -11.55
CA HIS A 92 9.55 -1.62 -10.88
C HIS A 92 10.35 -2.05 -9.64
N PHE A 93 10.91 -3.28 -9.64
CA PHE A 93 11.66 -3.83 -8.50
C PHE A 93 12.89 -2.99 -8.15
N GLU A 94 13.47 -2.33 -9.16
CA GLU A 94 14.57 -1.39 -8.95
C GLU A 94 14.19 -0.22 -8.03
N ALA A 95 12.93 0.23 -8.05
CA ALA A 95 12.46 1.29 -7.16
C ALA A 95 12.50 0.83 -5.69
N LEU A 96 12.13 -0.43 -5.42
CA LEU A 96 12.20 -1.02 -4.07
C LEU A 96 13.66 -1.18 -3.61
N ARG A 97 14.55 -1.62 -4.49
CA ARG A 97 15.99 -1.70 -4.19
C ARG A 97 16.55 -0.33 -3.82
N MET A 98 16.24 0.70 -4.61
CA MET A 98 16.68 2.08 -4.32
C MET A 98 16.13 2.59 -2.98
N LEU A 99 14.88 2.28 -2.65
CA LEU A 99 14.29 2.60 -1.35
C LEU A 99 15.04 1.91 -0.20
N ARG A 100 15.33 0.62 -0.34
CA ARG A 100 16.09 -0.14 0.66
C ARG A 100 17.50 0.42 0.88
N GLU A 101 18.19 0.80 -0.21
CA GLU A 101 19.51 1.41 -0.14
C GLU A 101 19.46 2.79 0.51
N ARG A 102 18.48 3.59 0.17
CA ARG A 102 18.33 4.97 0.66
C ARG A 102 17.82 5.04 2.09
N PHE A 103 16.91 4.13 2.46
CA PHE A 103 16.24 4.09 3.76
C PHE A 103 16.31 2.70 4.39
N PRO A 104 17.51 2.18 4.74
CA PRO A 104 17.72 0.78 5.11
C PRO A 104 17.01 0.37 6.42
N LYS A 105 16.53 1.33 7.20
CA LYS A 105 15.78 1.08 8.45
C LYS A 105 14.26 1.08 8.25
N LYS A 106 13.78 1.48 7.07
CA LYS A 106 12.35 1.52 6.77
C LYS A 106 11.88 0.20 6.19
N LYS A 107 10.73 -0.26 6.61
CA LYS A 107 10.12 -1.48 6.08
C LYS A 107 9.45 -1.20 4.75
N LEU A 108 9.43 -2.19 3.87
CA LEU A 108 8.68 -2.18 2.62
C LEU A 108 7.46 -3.08 2.78
N LEU A 109 6.28 -2.52 2.52
CA LEU A 109 4.99 -3.19 2.67
C LEU A 109 4.24 -3.12 1.34
N LEU A 110 3.96 -4.26 0.72
CA LEU A 110 2.94 -4.31 -0.32
C LEU A 110 1.58 -4.28 0.38
N SER A 111 0.89 -3.14 0.27
CA SER A 111 -0.35 -2.86 1.00
C SER A 111 -1.61 -3.18 0.21
N GLU A 112 -1.47 -3.34 -1.12
CA GLU A 112 -2.58 -3.66 -1.99
C GLU A 112 -2.13 -4.34 -3.27
N ALA A 113 -2.80 -5.43 -3.62
CA ALA A 113 -2.70 -6.13 -4.89
C ALA A 113 -4.00 -6.90 -5.16
N CYS A 114 -4.49 -6.91 -6.37
CA CYS A 114 -5.54 -7.83 -6.83
C CYS A 114 -5.51 -7.98 -8.34
N ILE A 115 -6.15 -9.01 -8.85
CA ILE A 115 -6.44 -9.15 -10.28
C ILE A 115 -7.73 -8.37 -10.57
N GLU A 116 -7.60 -7.26 -11.28
CA GLU A 116 -8.73 -6.44 -11.73
C GLU A 116 -9.34 -7.06 -13.01
N PHE A 117 -10.61 -7.40 -12.98
CA PHE A 117 -11.30 -8.01 -14.14
C PHE A 117 -11.49 -7.05 -15.31
N SER A 118 -11.34 -5.75 -15.10
CA SER A 118 -11.26 -4.76 -16.18
C SER A 118 -10.01 -4.92 -17.06
N LYS A 119 -8.95 -5.54 -16.54
CA LYS A 119 -7.65 -5.72 -17.22
C LYS A 119 -7.34 -7.17 -17.55
N TYR A 120 -7.88 -8.12 -16.79
CA TYR A 120 -7.53 -9.52 -16.87
C TYR A 120 -8.80 -10.38 -16.89
N SER A 121 -8.73 -11.53 -17.60
CA SER A 121 -9.81 -12.51 -17.57
C SER A 121 -9.81 -13.26 -16.23
N ALA A 122 -10.99 -13.37 -15.62
CA ALA A 122 -11.18 -14.22 -14.43
C ALA A 122 -10.97 -15.72 -14.73
N GLU A 123 -11.10 -16.13 -15.99
CA GLU A 123 -10.94 -17.53 -16.41
C GLU A 123 -9.48 -17.97 -16.53
N ASP A 124 -8.53 -17.03 -16.58
CA ASP A 124 -7.10 -17.33 -16.74
C ASP A 124 -6.40 -17.50 -15.37
N ASN A 125 -6.93 -18.40 -14.55
CA ASN A 125 -6.46 -18.63 -13.19
C ASN A 125 -4.97 -18.94 -13.08
N LEU A 126 -4.41 -19.73 -14.01
CA LEU A 126 -2.99 -20.09 -13.97
C LEU A 126 -2.10 -18.86 -14.22
N ALA A 127 -2.39 -18.08 -15.26
CA ALA A 127 -1.63 -16.88 -15.56
C ALA A 127 -1.78 -15.83 -14.46
N ASN A 128 -2.96 -15.70 -13.87
CA ASN A 128 -3.19 -14.80 -12.74
C ASN A 128 -2.39 -15.24 -11.50
N ALA A 129 -2.36 -16.54 -11.18
CA ALA A 129 -1.53 -17.07 -10.10
C ALA A 129 -0.03 -16.84 -10.35
N GLN A 130 0.42 -16.95 -11.62
CA GLN A 130 1.81 -16.66 -11.98
C GLN A 130 2.18 -15.19 -11.79
N LYS A 131 1.25 -14.24 -12.01
CA LYS A 131 1.49 -12.81 -11.72
C LYS A 131 1.73 -12.58 -10.22
N TYR A 132 0.92 -13.20 -9.36
CA TYR A 132 1.15 -13.15 -7.91
C TYR A 132 2.52 -13.71 -7.52
N ALA A 133 2.84 -14.90 -8.02
CA ALA A 133 4.13 -15.53 -7.73
C ALA A 133 5.31 -14.65 -8.18
N HIS A 134 5.23 -14.10 -9.40
CA HIS A 134 6.25 -13.23 -9.97
C HIS A 134 6.45 -11.96 -9.12
N ASP A 135 5.38 -11.26 -8.81
CA ASP A 135 5.46 -10.02 -8.05
C ASP A 135 5.91 -10.25 -6.61
N ILE A 136 5.36 -11.27 -5.92
CA ILE A 136 5.77 -11.60 -4.55
C ILE A 136 7.26 -11.95 -4.49
N ILE A 137 7.75 -12.81 -5.39
CA ILE A 137 9.17 -13.21 -5.42
C ILE A 137 10.06 -11.99 -5.73
N GLY A 138 9.68 -11.19 -6.71
CA GLY A 138 10.43 -9.99 -7.08
C GLY A 138 10.52 -8.99 -5.92
N ASN A 139 9.40 -8.71 -5.28
CA ASN A 139 9.34 -7.78 -4.14
C ASN A 139 10.11 -8.32 -2.91
N LEU A 140 10.05 -9.64 -2.63
CA LEU A 140 10.80 -10.25 -1.54
C LEU A 140 12.32 -10.14 -1.76
N ASN A 141 12.79 -10.34 -2.99
CA ASN A 141 14.19 -10.19 -3.35
C ASN A 141 14.69 -8.75 -3.10
N GLU A 142 13.81 -7.77 -3.22
CA GLU A 142 14.11 -6.36 -2.97
C GLU A 142 13.78 -5.90 -1.55
N GLY A 143 13.43 -6.83 -0.66
CA GLY A 143 13.32 -6.56 0.79
C GLY A 143 11.92 -6.23 1.28
N MET A 144 10.87 -6.54 0.52
CA MET A 144 9.50 -6.51 1.03
C MET A 144 9.38 -7.40 2.26
N SER A 145 8.72 -6.92 3.29
CA SER A 145 8.55 -7.64 4.56
C SER A 145 7.11 -8.05 4.85
N VAL A 146 6.13 -7.47 4.16
CA VAL A 146 4.70 -7.77 4.33
C VAL A 146 4.02 -7.68 2.96
N PHE A 147 3.10 -8.61 2.71
CA PHE A 147 2.19 -8.62 1.57
C PHE A 147 0.74 -8.62 2.09
N LEU A 148 -0.06 -7.66 1.61
CA LEU A 148 -1.49 -7.60 1.85
C LEU A 148 -2.23 -7.59 0.52
N ASP A 149 -3.17 -8.51 0.38
CA ASP A 149 -4.02 -8.56 -0.79
C ASP A 149 -5.22 -7.62 -0.64
N TRP A 150 -5.75 -7.15 -1.77
CA TRP A 150 -6.98 -6.36 -1.81
C TRP A 150 -8.17 -7.28 -1.89
N ASN A 151 -8.98 -7.26 -0.83
CA ASN A 151 -10.09 -8.14 -0.52
C ASN A 151 -9.69 -9.60 -0.18
N LEU A 152 -10.09 -10.02 0.98
CA LEU A 152 -9.92 -11.41 1.41
C LEU A 152 -10.99 -12.33 0.81
N VAL A 153 -12.21 -11.83 0.71
CA VAL A 153 -13.40 -12.58 0.27
C VAL A 153 -14.26 -11.71 -0.64
N LEU A 154 -14.59 -12.22 -1.82
CA LEU A 154 -15.53 -11.61 -2.75
C LEU A 154 -16.54 -12.66 -3.22
N ASP A 155 -17.61 -12.22 -3.89
CA ASP A 155 -18.52 -13.11 -4.60
C ASP A 155 -17.90 -13.60 -5.92
N GLU A 156 -18.53 -14.58 -6.56
CA GLU A 156 -18.07 -15.19 -7.81
C GLU A 156 -17.94 -14.20 -8.99
N LEU A 157 -18.59 -13.03 -8.90
CA LEU A 157 -18.52 -11.98 -9.90
C LEU A 157 -17.43 -10.93 -9.59
N GLY A 158 -16.73 -11.07 -8.45
CA GLY A 158 -15.73 -10.12 -8.02
C GLY A 158 -16.29 -8.93 -7.24
N GLY A 159 -17.44 -9.09 -6.62
CA GLY A 159 -18.15 -8.08 -5.84
C GLY A 159 -18.39 -8.48 -4.38
N PRO A 160 -19.25 -7.74 -3.67
CA PRO A 160 -20.06 -6.61 -4.13
C PRO A 160 -19.21 -5.35 -4.41
N ASN A 161 -19.62 -4.56 -5.41
CA ASN A 161 -18.92 -3.33 -5.77
C ASN A 161 -19.88 -2.31 -6.40
N HIS A 162 -19.91 -1.08 -5.87
CA HIS A 162 -20.85 -0.03 -6.31
C HIS A 162 -20.37 0.79 -7.52
N VAL A 163 -19.08 0.64 -7.92
CA VAL A 163 -18.46 1.36 -9.04
C VAL A 163 -18.04 0.43 -10.18
N LYS A 164 -18.40 -0.86 -10.10
CA LYS A 164 -18.08 -1.89 -11.10
C LYS A 164 -16.58 -2.14 -11.29
N ASN A 165 -15.79 -1.93 -10.27
CA ASN A 165 -14.39 -2.31 -10.21
C ASN A 165 -14.26 -3.72 -9.62
N PHE A 166 -14.61 -4.73 -10.39
CA PHE A 166 -14.61 -6.13 -9.96
C PHE A 166 -13.19 -6.69 -9.95
N CYS A 167 -12.91 -7.48 -8.93
CA CYS A 167 -11.59 -8.04 -8.68
C CYS A 167 -11.69 -9.53 -8.34
N ASP A 168 -10.55 -10.21 -8.39
CA ASP A 168 -10.38 -11.53 -7.80
C ASP A 168 -10.06 -11.44 -6.30
N ALA A 169 -10.28 -12.51 -5.57
CA ALA A 169 -9.92 -12.64 -4.16
C ALA A 169 -9.47 -14.07 -3.85
N PRO A 170 -8.67 -14.28 -2.77
CA PRO A 170 -8.27 -15.62 -2.33
C PRO A 170 -9.45 -16.57 -2.03
N TYR A 171 -10.57 -16.01 -1.60
CA TYR A 171 -11.79 -16.75 -1.33
C TYR A 171 -12.96 -16.13 -2.09
N LEU A 172 -13.60 -16.95 -2.90
CA LEU A 172 -14.86 -16.62 -3.58
C LEU A 172 -16.00 -17.41 -2.95
N PHE A 173 -17.16 -16.79 -2.80
CA PHE A 173 -18.36 -17.45 -2.28
C PHE A 173 -19.56 -17.23 -3.22
N ASP A 174 -20.47 -18.22 -3.24
CA ASP A 174 -21.74 -18.21 -3.98
C ASP A 174 -22.81 -17.40 -3.22
#